data_e020899ae217d0b7159a909d6f3c93c4
#
_entry.id   e020899ae217d0b7159a909d6f3c93c4
#
_cell.length_a   1.000
_cell.length_b   1.000
_cell.length_c   1.000
_cell.angle_alpha   90.00
_cell.angle_beta   90.00
_cell.angle_gamma   90.00
#
_symmetry.space_group_name_H-M   'P 1'
#
loop_
_entity.id
_entity.type
_entity.pdbx_description
1 polymer ?
#
loop_
_entity_poly.entity_id
_entity_poly.type
_entity_poly.pdbx_seq_one_letter_code
_entity_poly.pdbx_strand_id
1 'polypeptide(L)'
;MKIQLASDLHLEFLQERWPGERLISPMPGADLLVLAGDIANGLQALKLFVNWPVPVLYVAGNHEHYGNSIEPMLRQMRLGAEMNGIHFLENDRFDFRGVRFLGTTLWTDYRLALNRTQSHLMEYAGQRINDHFRIRCGDGKFTARHALEKHETARAWLKSELDRPFICKTAVVSHHGPHPLS
;
A
#
# COMPACT_ATOMS: atom_id res chain seq x y z
N MET A 1 -19.23 12.72 2.61
CA MET A 1 -17.76 12.64 2.74
C MET A 1 -17.13 12.73 1.35
N LYS A 2 -16.15 13.61 1.17
CA LYS A 2 -15.35 13.74 -0.05
C LYS A 2 -13.93 13.24 0.23
N ILE A 3 -13.43 12.37 -0.62
CA ILE A 3 -12.10 11.77 -0.48
C ILE A 3 -11.22 12.30 -1.62
N GLN A 4 -10.04 12.82 -1.27
CA GLN A 4 -8.96 13.01 -2.21
C GLN A 4 -8.15 11.72 -2.26
N LEU A 5 -7.93 11.17 -3.45
CA LEU A 5 -7.20 9.92 -3.66
C LEU A 5 -5.95 10.20 -4.49
N ALA A 6 -4.83 9.62 -4.09
CA ALA A 6 -3.60 9.59 -4.87
C ALA A 6 -2.92 8.22 -4.74
N SER A 7 -2.27 7.79 -5.81
CA SER A 7 -1.50 6.56 -5.94
C SER A 7 -0.36 6.78 -6.92
N ASP A 8 0.69 5.98 -6.83
CA ASP A 8 1.80 5.92 -7.80
C ASP A 8 2.45 7.29 -8.08
N LEU A 9 2.63 8.10 -7.04
CA LEU A 9 3.28 9.42 -7.17
C LEU A 9 4.79 9.32 -7.37
N HIS A 10 5.41 8.25 -6.88
CA HIS A 10 6.85 7.98 -7.02
C HIS A 10 7.74 9.18 -6.71
N LEU A 11 7.45 9.87 -5.61
CA LEU A 11 8.09 11.12 -5.22
C LEU A 11 9.59 10.97 -4.94
N GLU A 12 10.08 9.75 -4.70
CA GLU A 12 11.51 9.45 -4.57
C GLU A 12 12.33 9.91 -5.77
N PHE A 13 11.76 9.90 -6.97
CA PHE A 13 12.44 10.37 -8.19
C PHE A 13 12.52 11.89 -8.30
N LEU A 14 11.73 12.60 -7.52
CA LEU A 14 11.64 14.06 -7.57
C LEU A 14 12.45 14.74 -6.47
N GLN A 15 12.63 14.10 -5.32
CA GLN A 15 13.17 14.75 -4.12
C GLN A 15 14.61 15.26 -4.28
N GLU A 16 15.42 14.65 -5.15
CA GLU A 16 16.76 15.15 -5.42
C GLU A 16 16.77 16.50 -6.12
N ARG A 17 15.82 16.70 -7.06
CA ARG A 17 15.74 17.92 -7.89
C ARG A 17 14.78 18.96 -7.33
N TRP A 18 13.70 18.53 -6.70
CA TRP A 18 12.64 19.36 -6.13
C TRP A 18 12.30 18.89 -4.71
N PRO A 19 13.13 19.20 -3.71
CA PRO A 19 12.87 18.79 -2.33
C PRO A 19 11.52 19.32 -1.83
N GLY A 20 10.70 18.43 -1.27
CA GLY A 20 9.39 18.77 -0.74
C GLY A 20 8.25 18.79 -1.76
N GLU A 21 8.53 18.54 -3.05
CA GLU A 21 7.47 18.40 -4.06
C GLU A 21 6.57 17.20 -3.76
N ARG A 22 5.26 17.38 -3.88
CA ARG A 22 4.24 16.36 -3.57
C ARG A 22 3.38 15.97 -4.77
N LEU A 23 3.49 16.70 -5.89
CA LEU A 23 2.66 16.58 -7.09
C LEU A 23 1.16 16.84 -6.87
N ILE A 24 0.71 16.86 -5.62
CA ILE A 24 -0.69 17.14 -5.27
C ILE A 24 -0.76 18.24 -4.21
N SER A 25 -1.84 19.00 -4.26
CA SER A 25 -2.19 20.01 -3.26
C SER A 25 -3.49 19.63 -2.56
N PRO A 26 -3.73 20.10 -1.33
CA PRO A 26 -4.99 19.86 -0.65
C PRO A 26 -6.19 20.31 -1.48
N MET A 27 -7.11 19.38 -1.74
CA MET A 27 -8.34 19.69 -2.48
C MET A 27 -9.35 20.40 -1.56
N PRO A 28 -9.85 21.57 -1.95
CA PRO A 28 -10.85 22.28 -1.14
C PRO A 28 -12.10 21.43 -0.86
N GLY A 29 -12.45 21.33 0.40
CA GLY A 29 -13.61 20.57 0.85
C GLY A 29 -13.45 19.06 0.85
N ALA A 30 -12.24 18.53 0.68
CA ALA A 30 -11.94 17.12 0.99
C ALA A 30 -12.01 16.91 2.51
N ASP A 31 -12.53 15.76 2.90
CA ASP A 31 -12.65 15.33 4.30
C ASP A 31 -11.51 14.39 4.71
N LEU A 32 -10.88 13.73 3.75
CA LEU A 32 -9.86 12.69 3.93
C LEU A 32 -8.93 12.67 2.72
N LEU A 33 -7.63 12.51 2.93
CA LEU A 33 -6.66 12.11 1.91
C LEU A 33 -6.41 10.61 2.02
N VAL A 34 -6.51 9.89 0.92
CA VAL A 34 -6.12 8.48 0.81
C VAL A 34 -4.91 8.38 -0.11
N LEU A 35 -3.81 7.85 0.42
CA LEU A 35 -2.59 7.52 -0.30
C LEU A 35 -2.55 6.00 -0.50
N ALA A 36 -2.73 5.55 -1.74
CA ALA A 36 -2.95 4.14 -2.06
C ALA A 36 -1.71 3.45 -2.65
N GLY A 37 -0.55 3.68 -2.03
CA GLY A 37 0.72 3.00 -2.34
C GLY A 37 1.55 3.66 -3.42
N ASP A 38 2.83 3.30 -3.45
CA ASP A 38 3.86 3.82 -4.35
C ASP A 38 3.94 5.36 -4.32
N ILE A 39 3.83 5.92 -3.13
CA ILE A 39 3.88 7.36 -2.91
C ILE A 39 5.33 7.84 -2.91
N ALA A 40 6.19 7.16 -2.14
CA ALA A 40 7.63 7.43 -2.10
C ALA A 40 8.36 6.28 -1.40
N ASN A 41 9.66 6.15 -1.64
CA ASN A 41 10.47 5.09 -1.05
C ASN A 41 10.61 5.26 0.49
N GLY A 42 10.52 4.16 1.21
CA GLY A 42 10.74 4.10 2.66
C GLY A 42 9.77 4.99 3.44
N LEU A 43 10.32 5.84 4.30
CA LEU A 43 9.54 6.73 5.17
C LEU A 43 9.32 8.14 4.59
N GLN A 44 9.69 8.37 3.33
CA GLN A 44 9.63 9.72 2.73
C GLN A 44 8.20 10.25 2.66
N ALA A 45 7.24 9.40 2.29
CA ALA A 45 5.83 9.80 2.23
C ALA A 45 5.32 10.35 3.57
N LEU A 46 5.71 9.74 4.71
CA LEU A 46 5.30 10.20 6.03
C LEU A 46 5.78 11.63 6.32
N LYS A 47 6.99 11.98 5.86
CA LYS A 47 7.56 13.33 6.02
C LYS A 47 6.90 14.35 5.09
N LEU A 48 6.57 13.94 3.87
CA LEU A 48 5.98 14.83 2.86
C LEU A 48 4.51 15.15 3.16
N PHE A 49 3.77 14.23 3.77
CA PHE A 49 2.35 14.38 4.04
C PHE A 49 2.01 14.67 5.52
N VAL A 50 3.02 14.84 6.39
CA VAL A 50 2.81 15.41 7.73
C VAL A 50 2.17 16.79 7.62
N ASN A 51 1.28 17.11 8.55
CA ASN A 51 0.53 18.39 8.57
C ASN A 51 -0.38 18.62 7.34
N TRP A 52 -0.83 17.57 6.66
CA TRP A 52 -1.88 17.70 5.67
C TRP A 52 -3.17 18.21 6.34
N PRO A 53 -3.94 19.12 5.71
CA PRO A 53 -5.05 19.83 6.41
C PRO A 53 -6.25 18.94 6.78
N VAL A 54 -6.30 17.70 6.30
CA VAL A 54 -7.30 16.69 6.65
C VAL A 54 -6.59 15.39 7.05
N PRO A 55 -7.27 14.47 7.77
CA PRO A 55 -6.67 13.16 8.07
C PRO A 55 -6.12 12.48 6.83
N VAL A 56 -4.98 11.79 6.99
CA VAL A 56 -4.32 11.03 5.93
C VAL A 56 -4.43 9.55 6.25
N LEU A 57 -4.99 8.78 5.32
CA LEU A 57 -4.98 7.33 5.33
C LEU A 57 -3.93 6.87 4.32
N TYR A 58 -3.03 5.99 4.74
CA TYR A 58 -1.92 5.53 3.92
C TYR A 58 -1.84 4.00 3.87
N VAL A 59 -1.83 3.46 2.67
CA VAL A 59 -1.53 2.06 2.36
C VAL A 59 -0.19 2.02 1.63
N ALA A 60 0.70 1.12 1.98
CA ALA A 60 1.97 0.95 1.25
C ALA A 60 1.76 0.27 -0.11
N GLY A 61 2.60 0.62 -1.08
CA GLY A 61 2.83 -0.18 -2.27
C GLY A 61 4.12 -0.99 -2.16
N ASN A 62 4.63 -1.47 -3.28
CA ASN A 62 5.89 -2.21 -3.32
C ASN A 62 7.11 -1.28 -3.26
N HIS A 63 7.04 -0.06 -3.82
CA HIS A 63 8.15 0.89 -3.82
C HIS A 63 8.56 1.38 -2.44
N GLU A 64 7.65 1.46 -1.48
CA GLU A 64 7.97 1.76 -0.09
C GLU A 64 9.00 0.81 0.50
N HIS A 65 9.09 -0.41 -0.02
CA HIS A 65 10.02 -1.45 0.47
C HIS A 65 11.34 -1.51 -0.28
N TYR A 66 11.53 -0.77 -1.39
CA TYR A 66 12.75 -0.84 -2.18
C TYR A 66 14.00 -0.45 -1.37
N GLY A 67 15.05 -1.26 -1.49
CA GLY A 67 16.29 -1.12 -0.72
C GLY A 67 16.21 -1.60 0.74
N ASN A 68 15.03 -2.05 1.19
CA ASN A 68 14.76 -2.40 2.58
C ASN A 68 14.30 -3.86 2.73
N SER A 69 14.30 -4.36 3.96
CA SER A 69 13.64 -5.61 4.31
C SER A 69 12.18 -5.33 4.72
N ILE A 70 11.25 -6.11 4.17
CA ILE A 70 9.80 -5.82 4.23
C ILE A 70 9.29 -5.69 5.67
N GLU A 71 9.57 -6.63 6.56
CA GLU A 71 9.02 -6.63 7.91
C GLU A 71 9.58 -5.48 8.80
N PRO A 72 10.90 -5.20 8.80
CA PRO A 72 11.42 -4.03 9.50
C PRO A 72 10.85 -2.72 8.96
N MET A 73 10.68 -2.60 7.63
CA MET A 73 10.12 -1.39 7.02
C MET A 73 8.66 -1.18 7.43
N LEU A 74 7.83 -2.20 7.39
CA LEU A 74 6.44 -2.12 7.86
C LEU A 74 6.35 -1.66 9.33
N ARG A 75 7.22 -2.17 10.21
CA ARG A 75 7.28 -1.70 11.60
C ARG A 75 7.65 -0.22 11.70
N GLN A 76 8.66 0.21 10.93
CA GLN A 76 9.07 1.62 10.91
C GLN A 76 7.97 2.53 10.34
N MET A 77 7.24 2.09 9.31
CA MET A 77 6.12 2.82 8.74
C MET A 77 4.98 2.99 9.75
N ARG A 78 4.63 1.94 10.50
CA ARG A 78 3.62 2.03 11.58
C ARG A 78 3.99 3.06 12.64
N LEU A 79 5.22 2.95 13.17
CA LEU A 79 5.73 3.89 14.19
C LEU A 79 5.83 5.32 13.65
N GLY A 80 6.39 5.47 12.45
CA GLY A 80 6.52 6.79 11.83
C GLY A 80 5.17 7.43 11.49
N ALA A 81 4.19 6.64 11.06
CA ALA A 81 2.84 7.12 10.79
C ALA A 81 2.15 7.60 12.07
N GLU A 82 2.21 6.81 13.14
CA GLU A 82 1.66 7.17 14.45
C GLU A 82 2.25 8.51 14.96
N MET A 83 3.58 8.66 14.89
CA MET A 83 4.28 9.89 15.28
C MET A 83 3.88 11.13 14.45
N ASN A 84 3.44 10.93 13.22
CA ASN A 84 3.06 12.00 12.30
C ASN A 84 1.53 12.18 12.14
N GLY A 85 0.72 11.47 12.93
CA GLY A 85 -0.75 11.55 12.86
C GLY A 85 -1.33 11.03 11.54
N ILE A 86 -0.63 10.09 10.88
CA ILE A 86 -1.05 9.43 9.64
C ILE A 86 -1.62 8.04 9.99
N HIS A 87 -2.76 7.69 9.43
CA HIS A 87 -3.39 6.37 9.62
C HIS A 87 -2.81 5.38 8.59
N PHE A 88 -1.78 4.64 8.99
CA PHE A 88 -1.15 3.63 8.15
C PHE A 88 -1.87 2.29 8.26
N LEU A 89 -2.32 1.75 7.12
CA LEU A 89 -3.06 0.50 7.05
C LEU A 89 -2.29 -0.55 6.23
N GLU A 90 -1.95 -1.65 6.87
CA GLU A 90 -1.49 -2.89 6.23
C GLU A 90 -2.14 -4.06 6.94
N ASN A 91 -3.14 -4.66 6.30
CA ASN A 91 -4.11 -5.57 6.90
C ASN A 91 -4.71 -4.95 8.17
N ASP A 92 -5.21 -3.71 8.03
CA ASP A 92 -5.68 -2.93 9.15
C ASP A 92 -6.92 -2.10 8.78
N ARG A 93 -7.64 -1.63 9.80
CA ARG A 93 -8.93 -0.95 9.70
C ARG A 93 -8.85 0.47 10.27
N PHE A 94 -9.53 1.39 9.62
CA PHE A 94 -9.77 2.74 10.10
C PHE A 94 -11.24 3.13 9.90
N ASP A 95 -11.91 3.54 10.97
CA ASP A 95 -13.29 4.00 10.91
C ASP A 95 -13.33 5.53 10.94
N PHE A 96 -13.91 6.14 9.91
CA PHE A 96 -13.99 7.58 9.79
C PHE A 96 -15.35 8.02 9.24
N ARG A 97 -16.06 8.89 9.99
CA ARG A 97 -17.35 9.46 9.60
C ARG A 97 -18.37 8.43 9.09
N GLY A 98 -18.49 7.30 9.77
CA GLY A 98 -19.43 6.24 9.42
C GLY A 98 -19.03 5.40 8.20
N VAL A 99 -17.78 5.47 7.78
CA VAL A 99 -17.21 4.57 6.76
C VAL A 99 -16.10 3.75 7.39
N ARG A 100 -16.13 2.43 7.19
CA ARG A 100 -15.05 1.51 7.52
C ARG A 100 -14.09 1.43 6.34
N PHE A 101 -12.84 1.82 6.54
CA PHE A 101 -11.76 1.65 5.58
C PHE A 101 -10.96 0.41 5.94
N LEU A 102 -10.75 -0.48 4.98
CA LEU A 102 -9.91 -1.67 5.09
C LEU A 102 -8.73 -1.49 4.15
N GLY A 103 -7.51 -1.39 4.68
CA GLY A 103 -6.31 -1.09 3.92
C GLY A 103 -5.30 -2.24 3.88
N THR A 104 -4.72 -2.49 2.70
CA THR A 104 -3.69 -3.51 2.50
C THR A 104 -2.94 -3.27 1.19
N THR A 105 -1.64 -3.58 1.15
CA THR A 105 -0.87 -3.65 -0.11
C THR A 105 -1.47 -4.67 -1.08
N LEU A 106 -2.06 -5.73 -0.56
CA LEU A 106 -2.69 -6.87 -1.23
C LEU A 106 -1.72 -7.81 -1.94
N TRP A 107 -0.62 -7.32 -2.52
CA TRP A 107 0.31 -8.12 -3.35
C TRP A 107 -0.42 -8.88 -4.47
N THR A 108 0.08 -10.04 -4.93
CA THR A 108 -0.49 -10.76 -6.06
C THR A 108 -0.46 -12.27 -5.89
N ASP A 109 -1.45 -12.96 -6.46
CA ASP A 109 -1.50 -14.42 -6.51
C ASP A 109 -0.96 -15.00 -7.82
N TYR A 110 -0.50 -14.18 -8.76
CA TYR A 110 0.01 -14.62 -10.07
C TYR A 110 -0.98 -15.47 -10.88
N ARG A 111 -2.30 -15.20 -10.79
CA ARG A 111 -3.34 -15.97 -11.49
C ARG A 111 -4.09 -15.20 -12.57
N LEU A 112 -3.64 -14.01 -12.91
CA LEU A 112 -4.34 -13.15 -13.88
C LEU A 112 -4.35 -13.73 -15.30
N ALA A 113 -3.25 -14.33 -15.75
CA ALA A 113 -3.16 -14.88 -17.10
C ALA A 113 -3.73 -16.31 -17.16
N LEU A 114 -4.92 -16.45 -17.77
CA LEU A 114 -5.69 -17.69 -17.81
C LEU A 114 -5.02 -18.83 -18.61
N ASN A 115 -4.06 -18.51 -19.51
CA ASN A 115 -3.37 -19.48 -20.37
C ASN A 115 -2.00 -19.93 -19.82
N ARG A 116 -1.69 -19.60 -18.58
CA ARG A 116 -0.42 -19.96 -17.93
C ARG A 116 -0.66 -20.51 -16.54
N THR A 117 0.21 -21.40 -16.07
CA THR A 117 0.14 -21.88 -14.69
C THR A 117 0.67 -20.84 -13.73
N GLN A 118 0.16 -20.82 -12.51
CA GLN A 118 0.64 -19.94 -11.43
C GLN A 118 2.15 -20.08 -11.22
N SER A 119 2.67 -21.32 -11.19
CA SER A 119 4.10 -21.57 -10.99
C SER A 119 4.95 -20.96 -12.11
N HIS A 120 4.51 -21.06 -13.36
CA HIS A 120 5.20 -20.43 -14.49
C HIS A 120 5.22 -18.90 -14.36
N LEU A 121 4.08 -18.29 -13.96
CA LEU A 121 4.00 -16.85 -13.78
C LEU A 121 4.84 -16.37 -12.60
N MET A 122 4.92 -17.14 -11.51
CA MET A 122 5.80 -16.85 -10.38
C MET A 122 7.28 -16.91 -10.76
N GLU A 123 7.69 -17.91 -11.54
CA GLU A 123 9.05 -18.02 -12.04
C GLU A 123 9.39 -16.84 -12.96
N TYR A 124 8.51 -16.55 -13.91
CA TYR A 124 8.67 -15.42 -14.83
C TYR A 124 8.78 -14.08 -14.07
N ALA A 125 7.91 -13.84 -13.10
CA ALA A 125 7.92 -12.66 -12.25
C ALA A 125 9.23 -12.55 -11.45
N GLY A 126 9.67 -13.65 -10.83
CA GLY A 126 10.91 -13.72 -10.06
C GLY A 126 12.17 -13.34 -10.84
N GLN A 127 12.14 -13.48 -12.18
CA GLN A 127 13.25 -13.12 -13.06
C GLN A 127 13.14 -11.70 -13.65
N ARG A 128 12.02 -11.01 -13.52
CA ARG A 128 11.74 -9.77 -14.28
C ARG A 128 11.19 -8.62 -13.45
N ILE A 129 10.45 -8.89 -12.37
CA ILE A 129 9.86 -7.83 -11.55
C ILE A 129 10.90 -7.32 -10.56
N ASN A 130 11.07 -6.00 -10.53
CA ASN A 130 12.04 -5.30 -9.69
C ASN A 130 11.92 -5.61 -8.19
N ASP A 131 10.73 -5.92 -7.71
CA ASP A 131 10.47 -6.25 -6.30
C ASP A 131 11.39 -7.38 -5.82
N HIS A 132 11.58 -8.42 -6.66
CA HIS A 132 12.39 -9.59 -6.33
C HIS A 132 13.91 -9.33 -6.35
N PHE A 133 14.32 -8.15 -6.82
CA PHE A 133 15.71 -7.70 -6.81
C PHE A 133 15.95 -6.60 -5.78
N ARG A 134 14.94 -5.79 -5.48
CA ARG A 134 15.06 -4.57 -4.68
C ARG A 134 14.54 -4.70 -3.25
N ILE A 135 13.68 -5.68 -2.97
CA ILE A 135 13.12 -5.93 -1.64
C ILE A 135 13.83 -7.13 -1.00
N ARG A 136 14.06 -7.07 0.31
CA ARG A 136 14.57 -8.19 1.11
C ARG A 136 13.47 -8.75 2.02
N CYS A 137 13.63 -10.04 2.37
CA CYS A 137 12.79 -10.71 3.35
C CYS A 137 13.71 -11.55 4.25
N GLY A 138 13.79 -11.20 5.53
CA GLY A 138 14.81 -11.73 6.42
C GLY A 138 16.23 -11.46 5.88
N ASP A 139 17.06 -12.50 5.83
CA ASP A 139 18.43 -12.45 5.30
C ASP A 139 18.50 -12.62 3.77
N GLY A 140 17.36 -12.92 3.13
CA GLY A 140 17.28 -13.20 1.70
C GLY A 140 16.54 -12.14 0.88
N LYS A 141 16.31 -12.48 -0.40
CA LYS A 141 15.50 -11.68 -1.31
C LYS A 141 14.01 -11.93 -1.07
N PHE A 142 13.19 -10.92 -1.30
CA PHE A 142 11.75 -11.06 -1.44
C PHE A 142 11.43 -11.80 -2.74
N THR A 143 10.77 -12.94 -2.67
CA THR A 143 10.48 -13.81 -3.80
C THR A 143 9.01 -13.77 -4.19
N ALA A 144 8.65 -14.29 -5.37
CA ALA A 144 7.27 -14.47 -5.77
C ALA A 144 6.46 -15.35 -4.77
N ARG A 145 7.13 -16.26 -4.07
CA ARG A 145 6.51 -17.05 -2.99
C ARG A 145 6.10 -16.16 -1.82
N HIS A 146 6.98 -15.26 -1.39
CA HIS A 146 6.67 -14.30 -0.32
C HIS A 146 5.51 -13.36 -0.71
N ALA A 147 5.46 -12.90 -1.97
CA ALA A 147 4.35 -12.07 -2.45
C ALA A 147 3.02 -12.84 -2.42
N LEU A 148 3.02 -14.10 -2.86
CA LEU A 148 1.85 -14.97 -2.79
C LEU A 148 1.37 -15.18 -1.34
N GLU A 149 2.28 -15.48 -0.40
CA GLU A 149 1.95 -15.69 1.02
C GLU A 149 1.35 -14.42 1.65
N LYS A 150 1.89 -13.24 1.30
CA LYS A 150 1.31 -11.96 1.74
C LYS A 150 -0.05 -11.72 1.13
N HIS A 151 -0.25 -12.03 -0.14
CA HIS A 151 -1.55 -11.95 -0.79
C HIS A 151 -2.59 -12.86 -0.11
N GLU A 152 -2.25 -14.10 0.15
CA GLU A 152 -3.14 -15.05 0.83
C GLU A 152 -3.52 -14.56 2.24
N THR A 153 -2.55 -14.01 2.98
CA THR A 153 -2.78 -13.40 4.29
C THR A 153 -3.71 -12.19 4.21
N ALA A 154 -3.47 -11.28 3.27
CA ALA A 154 -4.29 -10.09 3.05
C ALA A 154 -5.72 -10.46 2.66
N ARG A 155 -5.90 -11.42 1.75
CA ARG A 155 -7.22 -11.94 1.37
C ARG A 155 -7.98 -12.57 2.52
N ALA A 156 -7.30 -13.40 3.33
CA ALA A 156 -7.93 -14.03 4.48
C ALA A 156 -8.39 -12.98 5.51
N TRP A 157 -7.56 -11.97 5.76
CA TRP A 157 -7.89 -10.87 6.63
C TRP A 157 -9.07 -10.03 6.08
N LEU A 158 -9.02 -9.62 4.80
CA LEU A 158 -10.12 -8.88 4.16
C LEU A 158 -11.42 -9.66 4.24
N LYS A 159 -11.40 -10.96 3.95
CA LYS A 159 -12.60 -11.80 4.07
C LYS A 159 -13.14 -11.78 5.50
N SER A 160 -12.28 -11.98 6.50
CA SER A 160 -12.67 -11.93 7.91
C SER A 160 -13.30 -10.59 8.30
N GLU A 161 -12.73 -9.46 7.85
CA GLU A 161 -13.28 -8.14 8.13
C GLU A 161 -14.60 -7.87 7.40
N LEU A 162 -14.73 -8.31 6.15
CA LEU A 162 -15.95 -8.14 5.36
C LEU A 162 -17.12 -9.00 5.88
N ASP A 163 -16.81 -10.19 6.42
CA ASP A 163 -17.81 -11.07 7.04
C ASP A 163 -18.34 -10.50 8.39
N ARG A 164 -17.64 -9.55 9.01
CA ARG A 164 -18.12 -8.88 10.23
C ARG A 164 -19.25 -7.90 9.90
N PRO A 165 -20.41 -8.00 10.56
CA PRO A 165 -21.49 -7.06 10.36
C PRO A 165 -21.03 -5.61 10.58
N PHE A 166 -21.40 -4.73 9.66
CA PHE A 166 -21.15 -3.31 9.75
C PHE A 166 -22.32 -2.55 9.12
N ILE A 167 -22.97 -1.70 9.91
CA ILE A 167 -24.24 -1.05 9.51
C ILE A 167 -24.03 0.00 8.41
N CYS A 168 -22.81 0.58 8.35
CA CYS A 168 -22.48 1.65 7.42
C CYS A 168 -21.70 1.13 6.20
N LYS A 169 -21.13 2.06 5.41
CA LYS A 169 -20.38 1.71 4.20
C LYS A 169 -18.99 1.17 4.53
N THR A 170 -18.50 0.24 3.73
CA THR A 170 -17.12 -0.22 3.76
C THR A 170 -16.44 0.19 2.46
N ALA A 171 -15.23 0.74 2.56
CA ALA A 171 -14.32 1.01 1.47
C ALA A 171 -13.07 0.13 1.65
N VAL A 172 -12.65 -0.57 0.61
CA VAL A 172 -11.37 -1.28 0.58
C VAL A 172 -10.38 -0.42 -0.18
N VAL A 173 -9.21 -0.23 0.39
CA VAL A 173 -8.08 0.47 -0.22
C VAL A 173 -6.96 -0.54 -0.41
N SER A 174 -6.66 -0.89 -1.65
CA SER A 174 -5.54 -1.76 -1.98
C SER A 174 -4.60 -1.06 -2.97
N HIS A 175 -3.30 -1.34 -2.87
CA HIS A 175 -2.36 -0.85 -3.87
C HIS A 175 -2.42 -1.73 -5.13
N HIS A 176 -2.18 -3.04 -4.99
CA HIS A 176 -2.35 -3.93 -6.14
C HIS A 176 -3.83 -4.15 -6.47
N GLY A 177 -4.12 -4.29 -7.77
CA GLY A 177 -5.48 -4.47 -8.27
C GLY A 177 -6.13 -5.75 -7.73
N PRO A 178 -7.34 -5.67 -7.16
CA PRO A 178 -8.04 -6.83 -6.58
C PRO A 178 -8.77 -7.69 -7.60
N HIS A 179 -8.88 -7.24 -8.85
CA HIS A 179 -9.69 -7.90 -9.88
C HIS A 179 -9.05 -7.74 -11.26
N PRO A 180 -9.24 -8.71 -12.20
CA PRO A 180 -8.72 -8.63 -13.57
C PRO A 180 -9.17 -7.40 -14.37
N LEU A 181 -10.22 -6.71 -13.92
CA LEU A 181 -10.73 -5.48 -14.54
C LEU A 181 -10.30 -4.20 -13.81
N SER A 182 -9.38 -4.32 -12.83
CA SER A 182 -8.83 -3.17 -12.09
C SER A 182 -7.85 -2.41 -12.95
#